data_3f9d1e4efd67a61dc51e32a18c56f5f5
#
_entry.id   3f9d1e4efd67a61dc51e32a18c56f5f5
#
_cell.length_a   1.000
_cell.length_b   1.000
_cell.length_c   1.000
_cell.angle_alpha   90.00
_cell.angle_beta   90.00
_cell.angle_gamma   90.00
#
_symmetry.space_group_name_H-M   'P 1'
#
loop_
_entity.id
_entity.type
_entity.pdbx_description
1 polymer ?
#
loop_
_entity_poly.entity_id
_entity_poly.type
_entity_poly.pdbx_seq_one_letter_code
_entity_poly.pdbx_strand_id
1 'polypeptide(L)'
;MVNNFIYDPGARAIHYNLQALEWGEVPFERGRMTLIGNVLRAGPSTVADLPLVMLGGEGSLDLYMRDNVAVDIHGVPLPVLGRYTTSAATIDEAAEPLDLPENLPIWPANVVEQKVLANAGARPWDRDAHDVRVLANAAEGRGWIIDSQEEVGGYPQMPQTRRAFDPDQWNLDTMEPKSADVLDSAAKSRGT
;
A
#
# COMPACT_ATOMS: atom_id res chain seq x y z
N MET A 1 2.54 -5.98 7.85
CA MET A 1 1.86 -5.87 6.54
C MET A 1 0.98 -7.10 6.33
N VAL A 2 -0.29 -6.90 5.94
CA VAL A 2 -1.25 -8.00 5.76
C VAL A 2 -2.07 -7.74 4.50
N ASN A 3 -2.30 -8.77 3.70
CA ASN A 3 -3.17 -8.74 2.51
C ASN A 3 -2.75 -7.70 1.43
N ASN A 4 -1.47 -7.52 1.19
CA ASN A 4 -1.02 -6.60 0.15
C ASN A 4 -0.78 -7.33 -1.16
N PHE A 5 -1.16 -6.69 -2.26
CA PHE A 5 -0.74 -7.05 -3.60
C PHE A 5 0.29 -6.02 -4.08
N ILE A 6 1.49 -6.48 -4.37
CA ILE A 6 2.62 -5.68 -4.85
C ILE A 6 2.89 -6.09 -6.29
N TYR A 7 2.72 -5.16 -7.21
CA TYR A 7 2.95 -5.40 -8.63
C TYR A 7 4.04 -4.49 -9.17
N ASP A 8 4.95 -5.05 -9.94
CA ASP A 8 6.03 -4.38 -10.67
C ASP A 8 6.83 -3.35 -9.84
N PRO A 9 7.37 -3.73 -8.68
CA PRO A 9 7.99 -2.76 -7.75
C PRO A 9 9.38 -2.26 -8.18
N GLY A 10 9.88 -2.66 -9.34
CA GLY A 10 11.22 -2.34 -9.78
C GLY A 10 12.30 -3.11 -9.02
N ALA A 11 13.14 -2.43 -8.27
CA ALA A 11 14.30 -3.02 -7.61
C ALA A 11 14.07 -3.52 -6.18
N ARG A 12 12.95 -3.16 -5.55
CA ARG A 12 12.66 -3.52 -4.15
C ARG A 12 11.16 -3.59 -3.91
N ALA A 13 10.71 -4.67 -3.25
CA ALA A 13 9.33 -4.81 -2.79
C ALA A 13 9.20 -4.40 -1.32
N ILE A 14 9.40 -5.31 -0.38
CA ILE A 14 9.44 -4.99 1.05
C ILE A 14 10.91 -4.91 1.47
N HIS A 15 11.28 -3.81 2.09
CA HIS A 15 12.67 -3.48 2.36
C HIS A 15 12.87 -3.06 3.82
N TYR A 16 13.73 -3.77 4.53
CA TYR A 16 14.15 -3.42 5.87
C TYR A 16 15.66 -3.13 5.87
N ASN A 17 16.05 -1.93 6.30
CA ASN A 17 17.43 -1.51 6.27
C ASN A 17 17.69 -0.42 7.33
N LEU A 18 18.52 -0.72 8.32
CA LEU A 18 19.05 0.27 9.25
C LEU A 18 20.52 0.51 8.93
N GLN A 19 20.88 1.76 8.66
CA GLN A 19 22.23 2.14 8.29
C GLN A 19 22.92 2.93 9.39
N ALA A 20 24.20 2.60 9.66
CA ALA A 20 24.99 3.29 10.69
C ALA A 20 25.08 4.80 10.46
N LEU A 21 25.12 5.26 9.22
CA LEU A 21 25.15 6.69 8.89
C LEU A 21 23.90 7.45 9.34
N GLU A 22 22.75 6.77 9.42
CA GLU A 22 21.48 7.37 9.83
C GLU A 22 21.31 7.31 11.37
N TRP A 23 21.88 6.27 11.99
CA TRP A 23 21.78 6.05 13.44
C TRP A 23 22.89 6.71 14.25
N GLY A 24 24.06 6.98 13.65
CA GLY A 24 25.21 7.57 14.31
C GLY A 24 25.68 6.74 15.52
N GLU A 25 25.75 7.36 16.69
CA GLU A 25 26.17 6.70 17.95
C GLU A 25 25.01 6.00 18.70
N VAL A 26 23.78 6.04 18.17
CA VAL A 26 22.63 5.40 18.80
C VAL A 26 22.69 3.89 18.51
N PRO A 27 22.56 3.02 19.53
CA PRO A 27 22.52 1.58 19.31
C PRO A 27 21.34 1.18 18.43
N PHE A 28 21.57 0.24 17.51
CA PHE A 28 20.48 -0.31 16.69
C PHE A 28 19.46 -1.04 17.56
N GLU A 29 18.21 -0.65 17.45
CA GLU A 29 17.10 -1.41 17.98
C GLU A 29 16.72 -2.54 17.03
N ARG A 30 16.19 -3.64 17.57
CA ARG A 30 15.63 -4.70 16.76
C ARG A 30 14.33 -4.26 16.12
N GLY A 31 14.23 -4.42 14.81
CA GLY A 31 12.97 -4.26 14.11
C GLY A 31 12.01 -5.41 14.41
N ARG A 32 10.72 -5.15 14.28
CA ARG A 32 9.66 -6.16 14.42
C ARG A 32 8.72 -6.08 13.23
N MET A 33 8.48 -7.19 12.58
CA MET A 33 7.64 -7.21 11.37
C MET A 33 6.78 -8.46 11.30
N THR A 34 5.52 -8.26 10.96
CA THR A 34 4.57 -9.35 10.66
C THR A 34 4.13 -9.22 9.20
N LEU A 35 4.28 -10.29 8.43
CA LEU A 35 3.92 -10.39 7.02
C LEU A 35 2.98 -11.57 6.80
N ILE A 36 1.73 -11.32 6.45
CA ILE A 36 0.72 -12.37 6.26
C ILE A 36 -0.07 -12.11 4.98
N GLY A 37 -0.20 -13.12 4.13
CA GLY A 37 -1.03 -13.07 2.94
C GLY A 37 -0.62 -12.00 1.93
N ASN A 38 0.68 -11.68 1.83
CA ASN A 38 1.14 -10.72 0.85
C ASN A 38 1.54 -11.42 -0.45
N VAL A 39 1.24 -10.79 -1.57
CA VAL A 39 1.52 -11.30 -2.90
C VAL A 39 2.41 -10.31 -3.65
N LEU A 40 3.59 -10.76 -4.06
CA LEU A 40 4.44 -10.09 -5.04
C LEU A 40 4.25 -10.75 -6.40
N ARG A 41 3.90 -9.97 -7.40
CA ARG A 41 3.98 -10.37 -8.81
C ARG A 41 4.91 -9.40 -9.55
N ALA A 42 6.02 -9.93 -10.05
CA ALA A 42 6.93 -9.17 -10.88
C ALA A 42 6.24 -8.69 -12.16
N GLY A 43 6.64 -7.53 -12.63
CA GLY A 43 6.22 -6.96 -13.91
C GLY A 43 7.41 -6.59 -14.79
N PRO A 44 7.18 -5.85 -15.88
CA PRO A 44 8.22 -5.53 -16.85
C PRO A 44 9.40 -4.71 -16.31
N SER A 45 9.20 -3.91 -15.24
CA SER A 45 10.26 -3.11 -14.62
C SER A 45 10.93 -3.80 -13.43
N THR A 46 10.43 -4.97 -13.01
CA THR A 46 10.95 -5.67 -11.85
C THR A 46 12.29 -6.33 -12.19
N VAL A 47 13.30 -6.14 -11.33
CA VAL A 47 14.59 -6.83 -11.47
C VAL A 47 14.41 -8.33 -11.34
N ALA A 48 15.24 -9.10 -12.07
CA ALA A 48 15.21 -10.55 -12.00
C ALA A 48 15.47 -11.06 -10.57
N ASP A 49 14.84 -12.16 -10.21
CA ASP A 49 15.00 -12.87 -8.93
C ASP A 49 14.71 -12.02 -7.68
N LEU A 50 13.89 -10.96 -7.82
CA LEU A 50 13.54 -10.09 -6.71
C LEU A 50 12.80 -10.85 -5.60
N PRO A 51 13.34 -10.93 -4.37
CA PRO A 51 12.60 -11.50 -3.25
C PRO A 51 11.50 -10.57 -2.74
N LEU A 52 10.46 -11.14 -2.13
CA LEU A 52 9.39 -10.33 -1.50
C LEU A 52 9.96 -9.42 -0.41
N VAL A 53 10.83 -9.94 0.45
CA VAL A 53 11.46 -9.21 1.56
C VAL A 53 12.96 -9.18 1.36
N MET A 54 13.54 -7.99 1.45
CA MET A 54 14.97 -7.78 1.39
C MET A 54 15.49 -7.18 2.68
N LEU A 55 16.40 -7.89 3.35
CA LEU A 55 17.16 -7.37 4.48
C LEU A 55 18.44 -6.70 4.02
N GLY A 56 18.73 -5.53 4.58
CA GLY A 56 20.00 -4.83 4.41
C GLY A 56 20.43 -4.12 5.68
N GLY A 57 21.55 -3.39 5.59
CA GLY A 57 22.07 -2.62 6.73
C GLY A 57 22.53 -3.48 7.89
N GLU A 58 22.47 -2.91 9.10
CA GLU A 58 23.12 -3.47 10.29
C GLU A 58 22.14 -3.82 11.41
N GLY A 59 20.90 -3.38 11.31
CA GLY A 59 19.84 -3.69 12.29
C GLY A 59 19.22 -5.06 12.06
N SER A 60 19.12 -5.86 13.11
CA SER A 60 18.46 -7.18 13.07
C SER A 60 16.95 -7.07 13.16
N LEU A 61 16.23 -8.09 12.68
CA LEU A 61 14.79 -8.09 12.52
C LEU A 61 14.16 -9.36 13.11
N ASP A 62 13.19 -9.20 14.00
CA ASP A 62 12.26 -10.26 14.38
C ASP A 62 11.14 -10.29 13.32
N LEU A 63 10.99 -11.43 12.64
CA LEU A 63 10.10 -11.53 11.48
C LEU A 63 9.14 -12.72 11.62
N TYR A 64 7.85 -12.43 11.65
CA TYR A 64 6.81 -13.44 11.46
C TYR A 64 6.32 -13.45 10.03
N MET A 65 6.30 -14.60 9.39
CA MET A 65 5.78 -14.76 8.02
C MET A 65 4.80 -15.92 7.93
N ARG A 66 3.69 -15.70 7.23
CA ARG A 66 2.73 -16.74 6.92
C ARG A 66 2.02 -16.47 5.60
N ASP A 67 1.91 -17.49 4.75
CA ASP A 67 1.13 -17.45 3.50
C ASP A 67 1.45 -16.25 2.61
N ASN A 68 2.77 -15.97 2.41
CA ASN A 68 3.24 -14.96 1.48
C ASN A 68 3.68 -15.63 0.17
N VAL A 69 3.39 -15.00 -0.96
CA VAL A 69 3.70 -15.52 -2.29
C VAL A 69 4.50 -14.49 -3.07
N ALA A 70 5.52 -14.96 -3.79
CA ALA A 70 6.25 -14.15 -4.76
C ALA A 70 6.39 -14.94 -6.06
N VAL A 71 6.08 -14.32 -7.19
CA VAL A 71 6.19 -14.92 -8.51
C VAL A 71 6.77 -13.92 -9.52
N ASP A 72 7.48 -14.45 -10.50
CA ASP A 72 7.94 -13.67 -11.64
C ASP A 72 6.81 -13.35 -12.64
N ILE A 73 7.14 -12.66 -13.73
CA ILE A 73 6.19 -12.30 -14.79
C ILE A 73 5.54 -13.50 -15.48
N HIS A 74 6.14 -14.69 -15.37
CA HIS A 74 5.65 -15.95 -15.94
C HIS A 74 4.94 -16.83 -14.90
N GLY A 75 4.82 -16.35 -13.65
CA GLY A 75 4.23 -17.11 -12.54
C GLY A 75 5.20 -18.13 -11.90
N VAL A 76 6.49 -18.05 -12.20
CA VAL A 76 7.50 -18.92 -11.56
C VAL A 76 7.78 -18.39 -10.14
N PRO A 77 7.84 -19.26 -9.13
CA PRO A 77 8.10 -18.83 -7.76
C PRO A 77 9.43 -18.09 -7.60
N LEU A 78 9.37 -16.96 -6.89
CA LEU A 78 10.52 -16.17 -6.47
C LEU A 78 10.79 -16.38 -4.96
N PRO A 79 12.01 -16.09 -4.47
CA PRO A 79 12.29 -16.13 -3.04
C PRO A 79 11.38 -15.20 -2.25
N VAL A 80 10.88 -15.68 -1.12
CA VAL A 80 10.11 -14.80 -0.19
C VAL A 80 11.04 -13.91 0.62
N LEU A 81 12.27 -14.39 0.90
CA LEU A 81 13.26 -13.71 1.72
C LEU A 81 14.61 -13.65 1.03
N GLY A 82 15.22 -12.48 1.04
CA GLY A 82 16.55 -12.26 0.47
C GLY A 82 17.32 -11.13 1.14
N ARG A 83 18.50 -10.85 0.61
CA ARG A 83 19.40 -9.79 1.06
C ARG A 83 19.85 -8.95 -0.12
N TYR A 84 20.10 -7.70 0.09
CA TYR A 84 20.72 -6.81 -0.89
C TYR A 84 22.06 -6.22 -0.42
N THR A 85 22.45 -6.46 0.83
CA THR A 85 23.78 -6.13 1.35
C THR A 85 24.37 -7.29 2.14
N THR A 86 25.69 -7.36 2.18
CA THR A 86 26.43 -8.26 3.07
C THR A 86 26.63 -7.57 4.40
N SER A 87 25.64 -7.60 5.27
CA SER A 87 25.72 -7.00 6.60
C SER A 87 25.63 -8.03 7.71
N ALA A 88 25.93 -7.60 8.94
CA ALA A 88 25.83 -8.44 10.13
C ALA A 88 24.39 -8.63 10.62
N ALA A 89 23.45 -7.88 10.09
CA ALA A 89 22.04 -7.97 10.46
C ALA A 89 21.49 -9.38 10.26
N THR A 90 20.74 -9.88 11.23
CA THR A 90 20.10 -11.20 11.21
C THR A 90 18.59 -11.05 11.16
N ILE A 91 17.94 -12.09 10.62
CA ILE A 91 16.51 -12.28 10.78
C ILE A 91 16.33 -13.42 11.78
N ASP A 92 15.54 -13.15 12.82
CA ASP A 92 15.09 -14.16 13.76
C ASP A 92 13.60 -14.41 13.52
N GLU A 93 13.25 -15.66 13.24
CA GLU A 93 11.88 -16.05 12.97
C GLU A 93 11.05 -16.04 14.24
N ALA A 94 9.98 -15.27 14.25
CA ALA A 94 9.02 -15.24 15.35
C ALA A 94 7.99 -16.37 15.19
N ALA A 95 7.69 -17.07 16.28
CA ALA A 95 6.71 -18.18 16.28
C ALA A 95 5.26 -17.69 16.15
N GLU A 96 5.00 -16.46 16.60
CA GLU A 96 3.66 -15.86 16.61
C GLU A 96 3.70 -14.46 15.97
N PRO A 97 2.56 -13.97 15.43
CA PRO A 97 2.48 -12.63 14.88
C PRO A 97 2.88 -11.55 15.88
N LEU A 98 3.69 -10.60 15.43
CA LEU A 98 4.17 -9.47 16.22
C LEU A 98 3.28 -8.25 15.93
N ASP A 99 2.76 -7.61 16.98
CA ASP A 99 2.05 -6.32 16.87
C ASP A 99 0.89 -6.31 15.85
N LEU A 100 0.14 -7.41 15.77
CA LEU A 100 -1.00 -7.54 14.87
C LEU A 100 -2.26 -6.98 15.55
N PRO A 101 -3.00 -6.05 14.92
CA PRO A 101 -4.27 -5.56 15.45
C PRO A 101 -5.29 -6.69 15.63
N GLU A 102 -6.06 -6.63 16.71
CA GLU A 102 -7.17 -7.55 16.92
C GLU A 102 -8.22 -7.39 15.79
N ASN A 103 -8.84 -8.50 15.42
CA ASN A 103 -9.90 -8.54 14.41
C ASN A 103 -9.51 -8.08 12.99
N LEU A 104 -8.22 -7.97 12.68
CA LEU A 104 -7.79 -7.70 11.32
C LEU A 104 -8.17 -8.89 10.40
N PRO A 105 -8.97 -8.69 9.34
CA PRO A 105 -9.29 -9.78 8.41
C PRO A 105 -8.03 -10.21 7.66
N ILE A 106 -7.72 -11.50 7.75
CA ILE A 106 -6.60 -12.12 7.04
C ILE A 106 -7.17 -12.99 5.93
N TRP A 107 -6.74 -12.74 4.70
CA TRP A 107 -7.13 -13.53 3.54
C TRP A 107 -6.02 -14.48 3.11
N PRO A 108 -6.37 -15.65 2.58
CA PRO A 108 -5.40 -16.51 1.91
C PRO A 108 -4.75 -15.78 0.73
N ALA A 109 -3.43 -15.97 0.53
CA ALA A 109 -2.67 -15.27 -0.52
C ALA A 109 -3.29 -15.44 -1.92
N ASN A 110 -3.86 -16.61 -2.21
CA ASN A 110 -4.46 -16.91 -3.53
C ASN A 110 -5.71 -16.10 -3.89
N VAL A 111 -6.29 -15.34 -2.94
CA VAL A 111 -7.44 -14.44 -3.21
C VAL A 111 -7.08 -12.97 -3.08
N VAL A 112 -5.88 -12.66 -2.56
CA VAL A 112 -5.47 -11.27 -2.25
C VAL A 112 -5.42 -10.42 -3.51
N GLU A 113 -4.77 -10.88 -4.56
CA GLU A 113 -4.70 -10.13 -5.83
C GLU A 113 -6.08 -9.75 -6.34
N GLN A 114 -6.99 -10.71 -6.46
CA GLN A 114 -8.35 -10.46 -6.94
C GLN A 114 -9.10 -9.46 -6.05
N LYS A 115 -8.99 -9.63 -4.72
CA LYS A 115 -9.66 -8.73 -3.77
C LYS A 115 -9.10 -7.32 -3.81
N VAL A 116 -7.77 -7.16 -3.90
CA VAL A 116 -7.13 -5.86 -3.98
C VAL A 116 -7.51 -5.16 -5.30
N LEU A 117 -7.39 -5.83 -6.44
CA LEU A 117 -7.74 -5.25 -7.74
C LEU A 117 -9.22 -4.82 -7.81
N ALA A 118 -10.13 -5.59 -7.19
CA ALA A 118 -11.54 -5.25 -7.16
C ALA A 118 -11.83 -4.00 -6.31
N ASN A 119 -11.10 -3.78 -5.21
CA ASN A 119 -11.44 -2.78 -4.20
C ASN A 119 -10.41 -1.65 -4.05
N ALA A 120 -9.31 -1.66 -4.81
CA ALA A 120 -8.28 -0.61 -4.73
C ALA A 120 -8.80 0.74 -5.24
N GLY A 121 -8.26 1.81 -4.65
CA GLY A 121 -8.66 3.19 -4.92
C GLY A 121 -9.67 3.72 -3.90
N ALA A 122 -9.73 5.04 -3.79
CA ALA A 122 -10.62 5.73 -2.84
C ALA A 122 -12.11 5.52 -3.16
N ARG A 123 -12.43 5.35 -4.44
CA ARG A 123 -13.79 5.14 -4.96
C ARG A 123 -13.80 4.01 -6.00
N PRO A 124 -13.76 2.73 -5.61
CA PRO A 124 -13.70 1.62 -6.55
C PRO A 124 -14.87 1.56 -7.55
N TRP A 125 -16.00 2.17 -7.20
CA TRP A 125 -17.20 2.29 -8.04
C TRP A 125 -17.18 3.48 -9.01
N ASP A 126 -16.21 4.38 -8.90
CA ASP A 126 -16.10 5.62 -9.68
C ASP A 126 -14.64 5.95 -9.96
N ARG A 127 -13.95 5.02 -10.61
CA ARG A 127 -12.54 5.12 -10.98
C ARG A 127 -12.36 6.01 -12.19
N ASP A 128 -11.37 6.88 -12.14
CA ASP A 128 -10.98 7.64 -13.33
C ASP A 128 -10.15 6.79 -14.31
N ALA A 129 -9.78 7.39 -15.45
CA ALA A 129 -9.04 6.68 -16.49
C ALA A 129 -7.63 6.23 -16.04
N HIS A 130 -7.01 6.94 -15.09
CA HIS A 130 -5.70 6.57 -14.56
C HIS A 130 -5.80 5.38 -13.61
N ASP A 131 -6.78 5.37 -12.70
CA ASP A 131 -7.06 4.23 -11.84
C ASP A 131 -7.37 2.98 -12.66
N VAL A 132 -8.25 3.10 -13.66
CA VAL A 132 -8.60 1.99 -14.57
C VAL A 132 -7.37 1.47 -15.29
N ARG A 133 -6.51 2.35 -15.83
CA ARG A 133 -5.28 1.96 -16.54
C ARG A 133 -4.30 1.23 -15.60
N VAL A 134 -4.05 1.76 -14.40
CA VAL A 134 -3.09 1.16 -13.45
C VAL A 134 -3.56 -0.21 -13.02
N LEU A 135 -4.84 -0.36 -12.68
CA LEU A 135 -5.40 -1.64 -12.27
C LEU A 135 -5.44 -2.66 -13.42
N ALA A 136 -5.75 -2.21 -14.64
CA ALA A 136 -5.70 -3.07 -15.82
C ALA A 136 -4.27 -3.55 -16.11
N ASN A 137 -3.28 -2.66 -16.01
CA ASN A 137 -1.87 -3.02 -16.17
C ASN A 137 -1.46 -4.08 -15.13
N ALA A 138 -1.81 -3.86 -13.86
CA ALA A 138 -1.54 -4.83 -12.81
C ALA A 138 -2.25 -6.17 -13.03
N ALA A 139 -3.53 -6.16 -13.42
CA ALA A 139 -4.30 -7.37 -13.70
C ALA A 139 -3.73 -8.19 -14.86
N GLU A 140 -3.28 -7.51 -15.93
CA GLU A 140 -2.81 -8.13 -17.15
C GLU A 140 -1.29 -8.39 -17.18
N GLY A 141 -0.56 -8.00 -16.13
CA GLY A 141 0.90 -8.20 -16.05
C GLY A 141 1.68 -7.30 -17.02
N ARG A 142 1.21 -6.09 -17.29
CA ARG A 142 1.81 -5.14 -18.23
C ARG A 142 2.00 -3.76 -17.61
N GLY A 143 2.49 -2.80 -18.40
CA GLY A 143 2.88 -1.47 -17.94
C GLY A 143 4.33 -1.48 -17.47
N TRP A 144 4.85 -0.33 -17.14
CA TRP A 144 6.22 -0.15 -16.62
C TRP A 144 6.27 1.09 -15.72
N ILE A 145 7.36 1.23 -14.98
CA ILE A 145 7.67 2.45 -14.24
C ILE A 145 7.94 3.56 -15.26
N ILE A 146 7.24 4.67 -15.14
CA ILE A 146 7.35 5.83 -16.03
C ILE A 146 8.27 6.88 -15.42
N ASP A 147 8.99 7.61 -16.27
CA ASP A 147 9.81 8.76 -15.85
C ASP A 147 9.01 10.07 -15.86
N SER A 148 7.93 10.12 -16.65
CA SER A 148 7.07 11.29 -16.77
C SER A 148 5.60 10.90 -16.92
N GLN A 149 4.71 11.67 -16.31
CA GLN A 149 3.26 11.51 -16.49
C GLN A 149 2.82 11.67 -17.95
N GLU A 150 3.60 12.37 -18.76
CA GLU A 150 3.30 12.57 -20.20
C GLU A 150 3.28 11.25 -20.99
N GLU A 151 4.06 10.26 -20.55
CA GLU A 151 4.07 8.91 -21.16
C GLU A 151 2.72 8.17 -21.06
N VAL A 152 1.86 8.63 -20.17
CA VAL A 152 0.55 8.02 -19.90
C VAL A 152 -0.61 9.02 -20.06
N GLY A 153 -0.40 10.11 -20.80
CA GLY A 153 -1.43 11.09 -21.14
C GLY A 153 -1.50 12.32 -20.23
N GLY A 154 -0.50 12.54 -19.39
CA GLY A 154 -0.41 13.69 -18.49
C GLY A 154 -1.28 13.60 -17.24
N TYR A 155 -1.41 14.71 -16.54
CA TYR A 155 -2.28 14.79 -15.37
C TYR A 155 -3.78 14.77 -15.73
N PRO A 156 -4.65 14.23 -14.86
CA PRO A 156 -6.08 14.27 -15.08
C PRO A 156 -6.59 15.69 -15.26
N GLN A 157 -7.34 15.92 -16.33
CA GLN A 157 -8.05 17.18 -16.57
C GLN A 157 -9.37 17.16 -15.79
N MET A 158 -9.30 17.45 -14.49
CA MET A 158 -10.50 17.48 -13.66
C MET A 158 -11.28 18.78 -13.89
N PRO A 159 -12.61 18.71 -14.12
CA PRO A 159 -13.41 19.92 -14.18
C PRO A 159 -13.31 20.66 -12.86
N GLN A 160 -13.11 21.99 -12.92
CA GLN A 160 -13.09 22.81 -11.73
C GLN A 160 -14.50 22.86 -11.12
N THR A 161 -14.75 21.98 -10.16
CA THR A 161 -15.95 22.05 -9.34
C THR A 161 -15.65 22.86 -8.09
N ARG A 162 -16.03 24.11 -8.09
CA ARG A 162 -16.01 24.96 -6.89
C ARG A 162 -17.40 24.91 -6.26
N ARG A 163 -17.60 24.02 -5.31
CA ARG A 163 -18.70 24.16 -4.39
C ARG A 163 -18.31 25.22 -3.37
N ALA A 164 -19.04 26.32 -3.32
CA ALA A 164 -18.82 27.32 -2.28
C ALA A 164 -19.04 26.64 -0.91
N PHE A 165 -18.14 26.89 0.03
CA PHE A 165 -18.32 26.46 1.41
C PHE A 165 -19.49 27.27 2.01
N ASP A 166 -20.51 26.59 2.49
CA ASP A 166 -21.64 27.20 3.19
C ASP A 166 -21.51 26.90 4.69
N PRO A 167 -21.09 27.89 5.51
CA PRO A 167 -20.89 27.68 6.95
C PRO A 167 -22.20 27.28 7.66
N ASP A 168 -23.36 27.64 7.12
CA ASP A 168 -24.64 27.29 7.71
C ASP A 168 -24.96 25.82 7.68
N GLN A 169 -24.28 25.05 6.81
CA GLN A 169 -24.41 23.60 6.71
C GLN A 169 -23.46 22.85 7.66
N TRP A 170 -22.58 23.55 8.37
CA TRP A 170 -21.54 22.94 9.19
C TRP A 170 -21.60 23.43 10.63
N ASN A 171 -21.23 22.57 11.57
CA ASN A 171 -20.83 22.96 12.90
C ASN A 171 -19.35 23.37 12.82
N LEU A 172 -19.07 24.67 12.95
CA LEU A 172 -17.70 25.18 12.78
C LEU A 172 -16.78 24.86 13.95
N ASP A 173 -17.32 24.48 15.11
CA ASP A 173 -16.51 24.10 16.28
C ASP A 173 -16.02 22.65 16.18
N THR A 174 -16.85 21.74 15.64
CA THR A 174 -16.52 20.33 15.46
C THR A 174 -16.09 19.97 14.04
N MET A 175 -16.28 20.87 13.08
CA MET A 175 -16.09 20.66 11.62
C MET A 175 -16.91 19.49 11.06
N GLU A 176 -18.08 19.23 11.64
CA GLU A 176 -19.03 18.21 11.19
C GLU A 176 -20.19 18.81 10.41
N PRO A 177 -20.71 18.12 9.38
CA PRO A 177 -21.94 18.58 8.71
C PRO A 177 -23.12 18.52 9.68
N LYS A 178 -23.97 19.54 9.67
CA LYS A 178 -25.24 19.50 10.40
C LYS A 178 -26.17 18.49 9.76
N SER A 179 -26.92 17.74 10.57
CA SER A 179 -27.90 16.79 10.05
C SER A 179 -28.98 17.46 9.22
N ALA A 180 -29.58 16.75 8.28
CA ALA A 180 -30.67 17.26 7.43
C ALA A 180 -31.84 17.85 8.24
N ASP A 181 -32.14 17.26 9.40
CA ASP A 181 -33.20 17.71 10.31
C ASP A 181 -32.92 19.11 10.90
N VAL A 182 -31.63 19.40 11.17
CA VAL A 182 -31.21 20.72 11.69
C VAL A 182 -31.27 21.78 10.59
N LEU A 183 -30.92 21.44 9.35
CA LEU A 183 -30.96 22.31 8.20
C LEU A 183 -32.42 22.66 7.83
N ASP A 184 -33.31 21.68 7.86
CA ASP A 184 -34.75 21.88 7.57
C ASP A 184 -35.46 22.79 8.61
N SER A 185 -35.10 22.65 9.88
CA SER A 185 -35.64 23.50 10.95
C SER A 185 -35.16 24.96 10.84
N ALA A 186 -33.87 25.14 10.46
CA ALA A 186 -33.28 26.46 10.25
C ALA A 186 -33.89 27.17 9.01
N ALA A 187 -34.21 26.45 7.94
CA ALA A 187 -34.87 26.97 6.74
C ALA A 187 -36.28 27.45 7.03
N LYS A 188 -37.03 26.70 7.84
CA LYS A 188 -38.40 27.07 8.27
C LYS A 188 -38.44 28.30 9.18
N SER A 189 -37.43 28.54 9.99
CA SER A 189 -37.34 29.70 10.90
C SER A 189 -36.94 31.01 10.19
N ARG A 190 -36.33 30.93 8.99
CA ARG A 190 -35.95 32.12 8.18
C ARG A 190 -37.05 32.56 7.19
N GLY A 191 -38.11 31.79 7.08
CA GLY A 191 -39.25 32.05 6.18
C GLY A 191 -40.47 32.72 6.85
N THR A 192 -40.36 33.14 8.11
CA THR A 192 -41.33 33.95 8.86
C THR A 192 -40.74 35.33 9.16
#